data_e06b04221a0761cac549d7b4a1efa63e
#
_entry.id   e06b04221a0761cac549d7b4a1efa63e
#
_cell.length_a   1.000
_cell.length_b   1.000
_cell.length_c   1.000
_cell.angle_alpha   90.00
_cell.angle_beta   90.00
_cell.angle_gamma   90.00
#
_symmetry.space_group_name_H-M   'P 1'
#
loop_
_entity.id
_entity.type
_entity.pdbx_description
1 polymer ?
#
loop_
_entity_poly.entity_id
_entity_poly.type
_entity_poly.pdbx_seq_one_letter_code
_entity_poly.pdbx_strand_id
1 'polypeptide(L)'
;YNLSTMWQSPNGTIRAILDGTVFRAPILVKGIEPYVKNWEKPITLARHAYGDVYKASEMTIPGAGKCELVFTAEDGTVTKELIHEFKGPGIVQGMHNLEASITNFAHCCFKYAIDTKQDVWFSSKDTISKKYDHTFKDIFQDIYDAEYKETFEKLGITYFYTLIDDAVARVVKSKGGFIWACKNYDGDVMSDMVATAFGSLAMMTSVLVSPDGNYEYEAAHGTVQRHY
;
A
#
# COMPACT_ATOMS: atom_id res chain seq x y z
N TYR A 1 30.49 11.73 4.51
CA TYR A 1 30.68 10.97 5.74
C TYR A 1 31.12 9.56 5.36
N ASN A 2 32.27 9.10 5.88
CA ASN A 2 32.78 7.75 5.70
C ASN A 2 32.04 6.80 6.68
N LEU A 3 30.84 6.37 6.32
CA LEU A 3 30.11 5.40 7.11
C LEU A 3 30.61 3.99 6.79
N SER A 4 30.89 3.19 7.80
CA SER A 4 31.29 1.78 7.67
C SER A 4 30.13 0.85 7.30
N THR A 5 28.89 1.30 7.50
CA THR A 5 27.66 0.52 7.25
C THR A 5 26.61 1.44 6.65
N MET A 6 25.88 0.94 5.65
CA MET A 6 24.71 1.64 5.11
C MET A 6 23.56 1.54 6.12
N TRP A 7 23.01 2.68 6.51
CA TRP A 7 21.83 2.71 7.36
C TRP A 7 20.58 2.37 6.56
N GLN A 8 19.58 1.85 7.23
CA GLN A 8 18.24 1.71 6.67
C GLN A 8 17.66 3.10 6.35
N SER A 9 16.73 3.15 5.40
CA SER A 9 16.04 4.41 5.07
C SER A 9 15.40 5.01 6.33
N PRO A 10 15.68 6.28 6.68
CA PRO A 10 15.05 6.94 7.81
C PRO A 10 13.52 6.91 7.71
N ASN A 11 12.96 7.19 6.54
CA ASN A 11 11.52 7.16 6.28
C ASN A 11 10.95 5.75 6.53
N GLY A 12 11.60 4.71 6.01
CA GLY A 12 11.19 3.31 6.24
C GLY A 12 11.24 2.92 7.71
N THR A 13 12.22 3.42 8.45
CA THR A 13 12.35 3.19 9.90
C THR A 13 11.23 3.88 10.68
N ILE A 14 10.96 5.15 10.40
CA ILE A 14 9.90 5.91 11.07
C ILE A 14 8.52 5.32 10.75
N ARG A 15 8.26 5.00 9.49
CA ARG A 15 7.01 4.31 9.08
C ARG A 15 6.80 3.00 9.82
N ALA A 16 7.87 2.23 10.03
CA ALA A 16 7.80 0.94 10.74
C ALA A 16 7.51 1.11 12.24
N ILE A 17 7.87 2.24 12.83
CA ILE A 17 7.60 2.59 14.23
C ILE A 17 6.19 3.14 14.41
N LEU A 18 5.79 4.05 13.54
CA LEU A 18 4.51 4.75 13.65
C LEU A 18 3.33 3.91 13.15
N ASP A 19 3.57 2.95 12.23
CA ASP A 19 2.52 2.29 11.45
C ASP A 19 1.64 3.32 10.71
N GLY A 20 0.53 2.91 10.11
CA GLY A 20 -0.47 3.81 9.54
C GLY A 20 -0.51 3.82 8.02
N THR A 21 -0.89 4.97 7.48
CA THR A 21 -1.17 5.15 6.05
C THR A 21 -0.38 6.32 5.49
N VAL A 22 0.34 6.09 4.40
CA VAL A 22 0.97 7.16 3.63
C VAL A 22 0.01 7.67 2.57
N PHE A 23 -0.41 8.92 2.71
CA PHE A 23 -1.20 9.61 1.68
C PHE A 23 -0.27 10.39 0.76
N ARG A 24 -0.39 10.10 -0.55
CA ARG A 24 0.37 10.76 -1.61
C ARG A 24 -0.58 11.38 -2.62
N ALA A 25 -0.51 12.70 -2.76
CA ALA A 25 -1.38 13.44 -3.66
C ALA A 25 -0.57 14.30 -4.64
N PRO A 26 -0.87 14.28 -5.95
CA PRO A 26 -0.19 15.13 -6.91
C PRO A 26 -0.57 16.60 -6.68
N ILE A 27 0.42 17.48 -6.86
CA ILE A 27 0.24 18.92 -6.85
C ILE A 27 -0.08 19.37 -8.27
N LEU A 28 -1.29 19.89 -8.49
CA LEU A 28 -1.69 20.40 -9.80
C LEU A 28 -1.18 21.82 -10.00
N VAL A 29 -0.39 22.04 -11.05
CA VAL A 29 0.17 23.35 -11.40
C VAL A 29 -0.45 23.84 -12.68
N LYS A 30 -0.95 25.08 -12.67
CA LYS A 30 -1.52 25.72 -13.87
C LYS A 30 -0.47 25.78 -14.99
N GLY A 31 -0.84 25.24 -16.16
CA GLY A 31 0.04 25.20 -17.33
C GLY A 31 0.86 23.90 -17.46
N ILE A 32 0.75 22.99 -16.48
CA ILE A 32 1.27 21.63 -16.60
C ILE A 32 0.06 20.70 -16.72
N GLU A 33 -0.12 20.13 -17.89
CA GLU A 33 -1.22 19.21 -18.15
C GLU A 33 -0.79 17.76 -17.84
N PRO A 34 -1.67 16.94 -17.26
CA PRO A 34 -1.40 15.52 -17.08
C PRO A 34 -1.13 14.81 -18.42
N TYR A 35 -0.23 13.85 -18.43
CA TYR A 35 -0.03 12.95 -19.59
C TYR A 35 -1.29 12.13 -19.89
N VAL A 36 -2.06 11.79 -18.86
CA VAL A 36 -3.38 11.17 -19.02
C VAL A 36 -4.41 12.30 -19.11
N LYS A 37 -4.83 12.61 -20.31
CA LYS A 37 -5.70 13.79 -20.62
C LYS A 37 -7.07 13.77 -19.91
N ASN A 38 -7.55 12.59 -19.50
CA ASN A 38 -8.82 12.47 -18.80
C ASN A 38 -8.74 12.87 -17.32
N TRP A 39 -7.55 12.98 -16.75
CA TRP A 39 -7.39 13.31 -15.33
C TRP A 39 -7.59 14.81 -15.08
N GLU A 40 -8.77 15.14 -14.60
CA GLU A 40 -9.18 16.52 -14.29
C GLU A 40 -8.96 16.89 -12.83
N LYS A 41 -8.88 15.88 -11.94
CA LYS A 41 -8.77 16.04 -10.48
C LYS A 41 -7.64 15.15 -9.95
N PRO A 42 -7.01 15.53 -8.81
CA PRO A 42 -5.95 14.73 -8.23
C PRO A 42 -6.47 13.34 -7.84
N ILE A 43 -5.62 12.33 -8.02
CA ILE A 43 -5.83 10.97 -7.53
C ILE A 43 -4.92 10.83 -6.32
N THR A 44 -5.49 10.66 -5.15
CA THR A 44 -4.74 10.48 -3.90
C THR A 44 -4.47 9.00 -3.70
N LEU A 45 -3.19 8.61 -3.60
CA LEU A 45 -2.81 7.26 -3.20
C LEU A 45 -2.81 7.17 -1.68
N ALA A 46 -3.52 6.17 -1.14
CA ALA A 46 -3.42 5.76 0.26
C ALA A 46 -2.63 4.44 0.30
N ARG A 47 -1.37 4.51 0.71
CA ARG A 47 -0.46 3.38 0.81
C ARG A 47 -0.44 2.86 2.24
N HIS A 48 -0.71 1.57 2.46
CA HIS A 48 -0.47 0.92 3.73
C HIS A 48 1.02 0.97 4.07
N ALA A 49 1.38 1.47 5.25
CA ALA A 49 2.78 1.72 5.60
C ALA A 49 3.49 0.49 6.19
N TYR A 50 2.82 -0.63 6.34
CA TYR A 50 3.33 -1.83 7.02
C TYR A 50 3.32 -3.07 6.11
N GLY A 51 4.19 -4.03 6.43
CA GLY A 51 4.14 -5.38 5.87
C GLY A 51 4.62 -5.52 4.43
N ASP A 52 4.10 -6.54 3.76
CA ASP A 52 4.45 -6.95 2.40
C ASP A 52 5.97 -7.20 2.24
N VAL A 53 6.50 -6.94 1.08
CA VAL A 53 7.94 -7.12 0.76
C VAL A 53 8.87 -6.27 1.62
N TYR A 54 8.38 -5.17 2.21
CA TYR A 54 9.17 -4.27 3.07
C TYR A 54 9.48 -4.85 4.46
N LYS A 55 8.75 -5.88 4.86
CA LYS A 55 8.94 -6.63 6.11
C LYS A 55 9.16 -8.12 5.85
N ALA A 56 9.62 -8.47 4.67
CA ALA A 56 9.85 -9.85 4.27
C ALA A 56 11.16 -10.40 4.86
N SER A 57 11.16 -11.70 5.08
CA SER A 57 12.37 -12.49 5.33
C SER A 57 12.72 -13.26 4.07
N GLU A 58 14.00 -13.30 3.71
CA GLU A 58 14.48 -13.95 2.51
C GLU A 58 15.52 -15.03 2.83
N MET A 59 15.53 -16.09 2.04
CA MET A 59 16.49 -17.18 2.19
C MET A 59 16.94 -17.69 0.82
N THR A 60 18.25 -17.81 0.65
CA THR A 60 18.83 -18.51 -0.50
C THR A 60 18.79 -20.02 -0.26
N ILE A 61 18.28 -20.78 -1.22
CA ILE A 61 18.26 -22.25 -1.20
C ILE A 61 19.48 -22.74 -1.96
N PRO A 62 20.42 -23.45 -1.30
CA PRO A 62 21.69 -23.84 -1.94
C PRO A 62 21.58 -25.06 -2.86
N GLY A 63 20.48 -25.83 -2.79
CA GLY A 63 20.32 -27.07 -3.55
C GLY A 63 18.98 -27.72 -3.37
N ALA A 64 18.89 -29.03 -3.70
CA ALA A 64 17.66 -29.79 -3.57
C ALA A 64 17.22 -29.94 -2.11
N GLY A 65 15.91 -29.86 -1.87
CA GLY A 65 15.33 -29.99 -0.53
C GLY A 65 13.91 -29.44 -0.45
N LYS A 66 13.29 -29.53 0.74
CA LYS A 66 11.95 -29.03 1.01
C LYS A 66 12.02 -27.71 1.79
N CYS A 67 11.24 -26.75 1.36
CA CYS A 67 11.03 -25.50 2.10
C CYS A 67 9.59 -25.45 2.61
N GLU A 68 9.42 -25.20 3.90
CA GLU A 68 8.14 -25.15 4.59
C GLU A 68 7.96 -23.81 5.29
N LEU A 69 6.73 -23.30 5.30
CA LEU A 69 6.29 -22.25 6.21
C LEU A 69 5.82 -22.93 7.51
N VAL A 70 6.38 -22.49 8.63
CA VAL A 70 6.09 -23.09 9.95
C VAL A 70 5.59 -22.03 10.90
N PHE A 71 4.44 -22.27 11.51
CA PHE A 71 3.93 -21.49 12.63
C PHE A 71 3.93 -22.35 13.90
N THR A 72 4.54 -21.85 14.97
CA THR A 72 4.51 -22.48 16.29
C THR A 72 3.75 -21.56 17.24
N ALA A 73 2.61 -22.03 17.72
CA ALA A 73 1.79 -21.32 18.70
C ALA A 73 2.42 -21.33 20.08
N GLU A 74 1.97 -20.45 20.99
CA GLU A 74 2.48 -20.37 22.37
C GLU A 74 2.27 -21.67 23.18
N ASP A 75 1.19 -22.40 22.88
CA ASP A 75 0.90 -23.71 23.48
C ASP A 75 1.76 -24.85 22.91
N GLY A 76 2.66 -24.57 21.97
CA GLY A 76 3.53 -25.52 21.30
C GLY A 76 2.89 -26.21 20.08
N THR A 77 1.64 -25.90 19.73
CA THR A 77 1.02 -26.43 18.52
C THR A 77 1.74 -25.93 17.27
N VAL A 78 2.06 -26.86 16.35
CA VAL A 78 2.81 -26.56 15.13
C VAL A 78 1.95 -26.77 13.90
N THR A 79 1.82 -25.75 13.06
CA THR A 79 1.22 -25.82 11.74
C THR A 79 2.29 -25.63 10.66
N LYS A 80 2.24 -26.47 9.61
CA LYS A 80 3.22 -26.44 8.53
C LYS A 80 2.51 -26.40 7.18
N GLU A 81 3.07 -25.64 6.26
CA GLU A 81 2.63 -25.55 4.87
C GLU A 81 3.84 -25.73 3.96
N LEU A 82 3.80 -26.67 3.02
CA LEU A 82 4.88 -26.83 2.05
C LEU A 82 4.87 -25.65 1.06
N ILE A 83 5.97 -24.90 1.03
CA ILE A 83 6.16 -23.85 0.03
C ILE A 83 6.55 -24.49 -1.30
N HIS A 84 7.65 -25.27 -1.30
CA HIS A 84 8.14 -25.91 -2.52
C HIS A 84 9.14 -27.02 -2.23
N GLU A 85 9.21 -28.02 -3.13
CA GLU A 85 10.25 -29.02 -3.16
C GLU A 85 11.24 -28.70 -4.27
N PHE A 86 12.38 -28.15 -3.86
CA PHE A 86 13.44 -27.72 -4.77
C PHE A 86 14.21 -28.92 -5.30
N LYS A 87 14.49 -28.90 -6.60
CA LYS A 87 15.40 -29.86 -7.27
C LYS A 87 16.78 -29.31 -7.52
N GLY A 88 17.03 -28.04 -7.16
CA GLY A 88 18.29 -27.34 -7.33
C GLY A 88 18.26 -26.01 -6.57
N PRO A 89 19.25 -25.13 -6.76
CA PRO A 89 19.30 -23.83 -6.10
C PRO A 89 18.10 -22.95 -6.41
N GLY A 90 17.73 -22.09 -5.46
CA GLY A 90 16.61 -21.17 -5.58
C GLY A 90 16.60 -20.09 -4.50
N ILE A 91 15.50 -19.36 -4.41
CA ILE A 91 15.26 -18.35 -3.38
C ILE A 91 13.84 -18.51 -2.83
N VAL A 92 13.64 -18.12 -1.58
CA VAL A 92 12.33 -18.05 -0.92
C VAL A 92 12.20 -16.72 -0.23
N GLN A 93 11.01 -16.14 -0.30
CA GLN A 93 10.63 -14.94 0.44
C GLN A 93 9.34 -15.22 1.22
N GLY A 94 9.35 -14.90 2.51
CA GLY A 94 8.17 -14.91 3.37
C GLY A 94 7.80 -13.50 3.80
N MET A 95 6.56 -13.12 3.61
CA MET A 95 6.02 -11.83 4.06
C MET A 95 4.83 -12.03 4.98
N HIS A 96 4.52 -11.01 5.78
CA HIS A 96 3.43 -11.05 6.74
C HIS A 96 2.71 -9.70 6.82
N ASN A 97 1.53 -9.71 7.44
CA ASN A 97 0.82 -8.52 7.84
C ASN A 97 0.09 -8.77 9.17
N LEU A 98 -0.41 -7.72 9.79
CA LEU A 98 -1.16 -7.76 11.05
C LEU A 98 -2.58 -7.25 10.80
N GLU A 99 -3.59 -7.98 11.27
CA GLU A 99 -4.99 -7.57 11.15
C GLU A 99 -5.23 -6.19 11.79
N ALA A 100 -4.60 -5.92 12.94
CA ALA A 100 -4.70 -4.61 13.59
C ALA A 100 -4.15 -3.47 12.70
N SER A 101 -3.03 -3.69 11.99
CA SER A 101 -2.47 -2.71 11.07
C SER A 101 -3.36 -2.51 9.83
N ILE A 102 -3.95 -3.58 9.29
CA ILE A 102 -4.91 -3.51 8.19
C ILE A 102 -6.17 -2.74 8.61
N THR A 103 -6.68 -3.01 9.81
CA THR A 103 -7.82 -2.30 10.41
C THR A 103 -7.54 -0.80 10.51
N ASN A 104 -6.39 -0.41 11.04
CA ASN A 104 -5.96 0.98 11.12
C ASN A 104 -5.87 1.63 9.73
N PHE A 105 -5.33 0.92 8.75
CA PHE A 105 -5.27 1.39 7.37
C PHE A 105 -6.66 1.67 6.79
N ALA A 106 -7.62 0.75 6.98
CA ALA A 106 -8.99 0.96 6.53
C ALA A 106 -9.63 2.19 7.18
N HIS A 107 -9.52 2.33 8.50
CA HIS A 107 -10.03 3.51 9.22
C HIS A 107 -9.40 4.82 8.72
N CYS A 108 -8.08 4.85 8.51
CA CYS A 108 -7.40 6.03 7.96
C CYS A 108 -7.95 6.41 6.58
N CYS A 109 -8.14 5.43 5.69
CA CYS A 109 -8.70 5.67 4.36
C CYS A 109 -10.12 6.24 4.42
N PHE A 110 -11.00 5.65 5.22
CA PHE A 110 -12.39 6.09 5.32
C PHE A 110 -12.54 7.45 6.00
N LYS A 111 -11.78 7.72 7.06
CA LYS A 111 -11.77 9.04 7.71
C LYS A 111 -11.28 10.13 6.76
N TYR A 112 -10.18 9.88 6.05
CA TYR A 112 -9.67 10.83 5.06
C TYR A 112 -10.67 11.07 3.92
N ALA A 113 -11.39 10.02 3.49
CA ALA A 113 -12.44 10.14 2.50
C ALA A 113 -13.60 11.04 2.94
N ILE A 114 -14.03 10.93 4.21
CA ILE A 114 -15.07 11.78 4.80
C ILE A 114 -14.60 13.24 4.84
N ASP A 115 -13.38 13.49 5.29
CA ASP A 115 -12.82 14.84 5.41
C ASP A 115 -12.67 15.53 4.04
N THR A 116 -12.25 14.77 3.03
CA THR A 116 -12.00 15.29 1.68
C THR A 116 -13.19 15.13 0.72
N LYS A 117 -14.26 14.43 1.14
CA LYS A 117 -15.44 14.09 0.34
C LYS A 117 -15.08 13.40 -0.98
N GLN A 118 -14.22 12.40 -0.88
CA GLN A 118 -13.75 11.61 -2.01
C GLN A 118 -14.18 10.15 -1.90
N ASP A 119 -14.40 9.50 -3.04
CA ASP A 119 -14.60 8.05 -3.10
C ASP A 119 -13.35 7.31 -2.65
N VAL A 120 -13.52 6.08 -2.16
CA VAL A 120 -12.41 5.15 -1.86
C VAL A 120 -12.47 3.96 -2.79
N TRP A 121 -11.39 3.75 -3.54
CA TRP A 121 -11.16 2.57 -4.36
C TRP A 121 -10.08 1.74 -3.71
N PHE A 122 -10.45 0.60 -3.15
CA PHE A 122 -9.46 -0.32 -2.60
C PHE A 122 -9.17 -1.44 -3.60
N SER A 123 -7.90 -1.79 -3.78
CA SER A 123 -7.51 -2.83 -4.72
C SER A 123 -6.40 -3.74 -4.20
N SER A 124 -6.54 -5.03 -4.50
CA SER A 124 -5.54 -6.06 -4.24
C SER A 124 -5.72 -7.21 -5.25
N LYS A 125 -5.08 -8.36 -5.05
CA LYS A 125 -5.20 -9.51 -5.96
C LYS A 125 -5.75 -10.74 -5.23
N ASP A 126 -6.91 -10.62 -4.59
CA ASP A 126 -7.53 -11.67 -3.77
C ASP A 126 -7.89 -12.94 -4.54
N THR A 127 -8.06 -12.86 -5.85
CA THR A 127 -8.28 -14.03 -6.71
C THR A 127 -7.07 -14.96 -6.81
N ILE A 128 -5.87 -14.45 -6.57
CA ILE A 128 -4.60 -15.20 -6.54
C ILE A 128 -4.14 -15.38 -5.10
N SER A 129 -4.03 -14.30 -4.34
CA SER A 129 -3.64 -14.31 -2.92
C SER A 129 -4.88 -14.49 -2.04
N LYS A 130 -5.40 -15.73 -2.01
CA LYS A 130 -6.71 -16.05 -1.42
C LYS A 130 -6.81 -15.97 0.10
N LYS A 131 -5.68 -15.89 0.79
CA LYS A 131 -5.63 -15.62 2.23
C LYS A 131 -5.15 -14.20 2.48
N TYR A 132 -3.94 -13.88 2.08
CA TYR A 132 -3.30 -12.61 2.38
C TYR A 132 -4.10 -11.40 1.86
N ASP A 133 -4.36 -11.31 0.56
CA ASP A 133 -5.10 -10.20 -0.04
C ASP A 133 -6.60 -10.25 0.30
N HIS A 134 -7.15 -11.45 0.45
CA HIS A 134 -8.55 -11.63 0.82
C HIS A 134 -8.83 -11.09 2.22
N THR A 135 -7.93 -11.30 3.19
CA THR A 135 -8.03 -10.72 4.54
C THR A 135 -8.10 -9.19 4.50
N PHE A 136 -7.29 -8.53 3.67
CA PHE A 136 -7.41 -7.08 3.49
C PHE A 136 -8.79 -6.65 2.98
N LYS A 137 -9.30 -7.36 1.97
CA LYS A 137 -10.60 -7.07 1.38
C LYS A 137 -11.72 -7.22 2.41
N ASP A 138 -11.72 -8.32 3.17
CA ASP A 138 -12.74 -8.61 4.15
C ASP A 138 -12.74 -7.57 5.28
N ILE A 139 -11.57 -7.25 5.85
CA ILE A 139 -11.44 -6.23 6.91
C ILE A 139 -11.95 -4.88 6.42
N PHE A 140 -11.58 -4.44 5.21
CA PHE A 140 -12.08 -3.19 4.65
C PHE A 140 -13.61 -3.20 4.48
N GLN A 141 -14.16 -4.31 3.96
CA GLN A 141 -15.60 -4.43 3.73
C GLN A 141 -16.38 -4.44 5.05
N ASP A 142 -15.93 -5.23 6.02
CA ASP A 142 -16.58 -5.35 7.33
C ASP A 142 -16.62 -4.01 8.07
N ILE A 143 -15.50 -3.29 8.10
CA ILE A 143 -15.39 -1.96 8.71
C ILE A 143 -16.28 -0.95 7.99
N TYR A 144 -16.28 -0.95 6.65
CA TYR A 144 -17.13 -0.08 5.87
C TYR A 144 -18.61 -0.29 6.17
N ASP A 145 -19.06 -1.55 6.11
CA ASP A 145 -20.48 -1.88 6.35
C ASP A 145 -20.93 -1.59 7.78
N ALA A 146 -20.04 -1.80 8.77
CA ALA A 146 -20.36 -1.59 10.18
C ALA A 146 -20.35 -0.12 10.61
N GLU A 147 -19.41 0.71 10.09
CA GLU A 147 -19.12 2.01 10.67
C GLU A 147 -19.25 3.20 9.72
N TYR A 148 -19.01 3.00 8.41
CA TYR A 148 -18.85 4.13 7.49
C TYR A 148 -19.93 4.26 6.42
N LYS A 149 -20.64 3.20 6.10
CA LYS A 149 -21.61 3.13 5.00
C LYS A 149 -22.66 4.23 5.05
N GLU A 150 -23.32 4.39 6.19
CA GLU A 150 -24.36 5.43 6.38
C GLU A 150 -23.81 6.84 6.17
N THR A 151 -22.58 7.10 6.66
CA THR A 151 -21.93 8.40 6.50
C THR A 151 -21.54 8.65 5.05
N PHE A 152 -21.04 7.64 4.35
CA PHE A 152 -20.68 7.72 2.92
C PHE A 152 -21.92 8.00 2.07
N GLU A 153 -23.04 7.30 2.34
CA GLU A 153 -24.32 7.53 1.66
C GLU A 153 -24.82 8.97 1.87
N LYS A 154 -24.75 9.49 3.10
CA LYS A 154 -25.13 10.87 3.42
C LYS A 154 -24.28 11.92 2.70
N LEU A 155 -23.00 11.64 2.51
CA LEU A 155 -22.04 12.52 1.83
C LEU A 155 -22.05 12.36 0.30
N GLY A 156 -22.71 11.33 -0.23
CA GLY A 156 -22.73 11.02 -1.66
C GLY A 156 -21.37 10.54 -2.17
N ILE A 157 -20.57 9.91 -1.32
CA ILE A 157 -19.29 9.27 -1.68
C ILE A 157 -19.42 7.76 -1.59
N THR A 158 -18.56 7.05 -2.33
CA THR A 158 -18.66 5.59 -2.46
C THR A 158 -17.36 4.89 -2.03
N TYR A 159 -17.52 3.65 -1.59
CA TYR A 159 -16.41 2.71 -1.43
C TYR A 159 -16.68 1.49 -2.32
N PHE A 160 -15.64 0.98 -2.98
CA PHE A 160 -15.68 -0.32 -3.60
C PHE A 160 -14.31 -0.98 -3.65
N TYR A 161 -14.33 -2.30 -3.69
CA TYR A 161 -13.17 -3.14 -3.93
C TYR A 161 -13.12 -3.59 -5.41
N THR A 162 -11.92 -3.65 -5.98
CA THR A 162 -11.69 -4.27 -7.29
C THR A 162 -10.30 -4.90 -7.35
N LEU A 163 -10.06 -5.78 -8.33
CA LEU A 163 -8.73 -6.34 -8.55
C LEU A 163 -7.75 -5.25 -9.00
N ILE A 164 -6.50 -5.35 -8.56
CA ILE A 164 -5.48 -4.31 -8.83
C ILE A 164 -5.26 -4.06 -10.33
N ASP A 165 -5.30 -5.11 -11.16
CA ASP A 165 -5.20 -5.00 -12.61
C ASP A 165 -6.42 -4.30 -13.24
N ASP A 166 -7.63 -4.55 -12.74
CA ASP A 166 -8.83 -3.81 -13.15
C ASP A 166 -8.78 -2.36 -12.65
N ALA A 167 -8.30 -2.14 -11.41
CA ALA A 167 -8.10 -0.80 -10.86
C ALA A 167 -7.21 0.05 -11.78
N VAL A 168 -6.07 -0.47 -12.21
CA VAL A 168 -5.16 0.23 -13.13
C VAL A 168 -5.90 0.69 -14.40
N ALA A 169 -6.69 -0.19 -15.01
CA ALA A 169 -7.45 0.14 -16.22
C ALA A 169 -8.54 1.20 -15.96
N ARG A 170 -9.20 1.13 -14.78
CA ARG A 170 -10.23 2.11 -14.37
C ARG A 170 -9.62 3.47 -14.07
N VAL A 171 -8.50 3.50 -13.35
CA VAL A 171 -7.79 4.72 -12.98
C VAL A 171 -7.39 5.51 -14.21
N VAL A 172 -6.79 4.86 -15.23
CA VAL A 172 -6.38 5.52 -16.47
C VAL A 172 -7.59 6.12 -17.23
N LYS A 173 -8.75 5.48 -17.15
CA LYS A 173 -9.99 5.93 -17.82
C LYS A 173 -10.80 6.95 -17.01
N SER A 174 -10.46 7.13 -15.73
CA SER A 174 -11.19 7.99 -14.81
C SER A 174 -10.93 9.48 -15.06
N LYS A 175 -11.70 10.32 -14.39
CA LYS A 175 -11.46 11.76 -14.28
C LYS A 175 -10.59 12.15 -13.09
N GLY A 176 -10.21 11.19 -12.26
CA GLY A 176 -9.59 11.42 -10.96
C GLY A 176 -10.59 11.85 -9.87
N GLY A 177 -10.08 12.39 -8.77
CA GLY A 177 -10.90 12.90 -7.66
C GLY A 177 -11.32 11.84 -6.64
N PHE A 178 -10.55 10.80 -6.48
CA PHE A 178 -10.78 9.72 -5.52
C PHE A 178 -9.49 9.33 -4.79
N ILE A 179 -9.66 8.55 -3.72
CA ILE A 179 -8.57 7.93 -2.98
C ILE A 179 -8.39 6.50 -3.50
N TRP A 180 -7.19 6.18 -3.97
CA TRP A 180 -6.84 4.83 -4.36
C TRP A 180 -6.04 4.17 -3.23
N ALA A 181 -6.70 3.30 -2.47
CA ALA A 181 -6.10 2.55 -1.38
C ALA A 181 -5.41 1.29 -1.91
N CYS A 182 -4.15 1.11 -1.55
CA CYS A 182 -3.29 0.03 -1.99
C CYS A 182 -2.48 -0.53 -0.84
N LYS A 183 -2.14 -1.83 -0.91
CA LYS A 183 -1.13 -2.43 -0.05
C LYS A 183 0.22 -1.71 -0.20
N ASN A 184 1.17 -2.02 0.67
CA ASN A 184 2.43 -1.29 0.78
C ASN A 184 3.19 -1.19 -0.56
N TYR A 185 3.51 -2.31 -1.20
CA TYR A 185 4.25 -2.33 -2.45
C TYR A 185 3.43 -1.77 -3.63
N ASP A 186 2.17 -2.19 -3.74
CA ASP A 186 1.28 -1.68 -4.79
C ASP A 186 1.15 -0.15 -4.71
N GLY A 187 0.98 0.38 -3.48
CA GLY A 187 0.88 1.81 -3.23
C GLY A 187 2.16 2.59 -3.55
N ASP A 188 3.32 1.98 -3.30
CA ASP A 188 4.61 2.58 -3.66
C ASP A 188 4.73 2.77 -5.18
N VAL A 189 4.52 1.71 -5.92
CA VAL A 189 4.64 1.72 -7.38
C VAL A 189 3.56 2.60 -8.03
N MET A 190 2.31 2.47 -7.58
CA MET A 190 1.19 3.20 -8.18
C MET A 190 1.24 4.70 -7.86
N SER A 191 1.76 5.10 -6.70
CA SER A 191 1.93 6.52 -6.40
C SER A 191 2.94 7.19 -7.32
N ASP A 192 4.05 6.53 -7.62
CA ASP A 192 5.06 7.05 -8.55
C ASP A 192 4.52 7.14 -9.98
N MET A 193 3.75 6.13 -10.42
CA MET A 193 3.07 6.17 -11.72
C MET A 193 2.10 7.36 -11.81
N VAL A 194 1.25 7.54 -10.81
CA VAL A 194 0.26 8.62 -10.79
C VAL A 194 0.94 9.99 -10.75
N ALA A 195 1.95 10.17 -9.89
CA ALA A 195 2.69 11.43 -9.80
C ALA A 195 3.38 11.79 -11.13
N THR A 196 4.03 10.81 -11.75
CA THR A 196 4.69 10.98 -13.06
C THR A 196 3.65 11.37 -14.12
N ALA A 197 2.49 10.71 -14.13
CA ALA A 197 1.44 11.00 -15.10
C ALA A 197 0.76 12.37 -14.89
N PHE A 198 0.80 12.93 -13.68
CA PHE A 198 0.40 14.32 -13.41
C PHE A 198 1.49 15.36 -13.72
N GLY A 199 2.73 14.91 -14.00
CA GLY A 199 3.80 15.80 -14.44
C GLY A 199 5.17 15.39 -13.92
N SER A 200 5.35 15.15 -12.62
CA SER A 200 6.64 14.79 -12.02
C SER A 200 6.48 14.19 -10.64
N LEU A 201 7.37 13.26 -10.26
CA LEU A 201 7.52 12.76 -8.89
C LEU A 201 7.74 13.88 -7.87
N ALA A 202 8.47 14.95 -8.26
CA ALA A 202 8.72 16.11 -7.39
C ALA A 202 7.46 16.93 -7.09
N MET A 203 6.36 16.70 -7.81
CA MET A 203 5.09 17.40 -7.64
C MET A 203 4.07 16.54 -6.88
N MET A 204 4.53 15.82 -5.89
CA MET A 204 3.68 14.96 -5.06
C MET A 204 3.97 15.22 -3.58
N THR A 205 2.89 15.43 -2.81
CA THR A 205 2.98 15.42 -1.34
C THR A 205 3.10 14.00 -0.83
N SER A 206 3.75 13.79 0.31
CA SER A 206 3.75 12.51 1.01
C SER A 206 3.62 12.74 2.51
N VAL A 207 2.57 12.21 3.11
CA VAL A 207 2.26 12.36 4.52
C VAL A 207 1.86 11.01 5.09
N LEU A 208 2.61 10.54 6.08
CA LEU A 208 2.19 9.41 6.91
C LEU A 208 1.24 9.91 8.00
N VAL A 209 0.15 9.21 8.17
CA VAL A 209 -0.79 9.39 9.29
C VAL A 209 -0.79 8.11 10.10
N SER A 210 -0.33 8.18 11.36
CA SER A 210 -0.36 7.03 12.27
C SER A 210 -1.78 6.78 12.81
N PRO A 211 -2.06 5.58 13.36
CA PRO A 211 -3.34 5.29 14.02
C PRO A 211 -3.68 6.26 15.15
N ASP A 212 -2.66 6.75 15.86
CA ASP A 212 -2.78 7.69 16.98
C ASP A 212 -2.91 9.17 16.54
N GLY A 213 -2.94 9.41 15.23
CA GLY A 213 -3.07 10.76 14.66
C GLY A 213 -1.77 11.56 14.61
N ASN A 214 -0.61 10.90 14.71
CA ASN A 214 0.67 11.55 14.46
C ASN A 214 0.95 11.65 12.97
N TYR A 215 1.73 12.67 12.58
CA TYR A 215 2.03 12.97 11.18
C TYR A 215 3.54 12.92 10.94
N GLU A 216 3.95 12.26 9.86
CA GLU A 216 5.29 12.36 9.29
C GLU A 216 5.18 12.95 7.89
N TYR A 217 5.85 14.08 7.65
CA TYR A 217 5.96 14.70 6.34
C TYR A 217 7.30 14.29 5.73
N GLU A 218 7.27 13.70 4.56
CA GLU A 218 8.46 13.20 3.89
C GLU A 218 8.47 13.57 2.40
N ALA A 219 9.64 13.47 1.76
CA ALA A 219 9.71 13.47 0.30
C ALA A 219 9.15 12.15 -0.23
N ALA A 220 8.32 12.22 -1.27
CA ALA A 220 7.70 11.04 -1.86
C ALA A 220 8.71 10.08 -2.54
N HIS A 221 9.93 10.57 -2.82
CA HIS A 221 11.00 9.83 -3.50
C HIS A 221 12.35 10.03 -2.83
N GLY A 222 13.27 9.10 -3.05
CA GLY A 222 14.67 9.25 -2.63
C GLY A 222 15.44 10.27 -3.50
N THR A 223 16.75 10.38 -3.25
CA THR A 223 17.61 11.23 -4.08
C THR A 223 17.73 10.63 -5.50
N VAL A 224 17.29 11.36 -6.51
CA VAL A 224 17.36 10.96 -7.93
C VAL A 224 18.71 11.32 -8.57
N GLN A 225 19.79 11.30 -7.81
CA GLN A 225 21.13 11.75 -8.21
C GLN A 225 21.72 11.04 -9.45
N ARG A 226 21.18 9.88 -9.82
CA ARG A 226 21.64 9.07 -10.98
C ARG A 226 20.82 9.29 -12.26
N HIS A 227 19.86 10.20 -12.25
CA HIS A 227 18.98 10.48 -13.40
C HIS A 227 19.32 11.79 -14.11
N TYR A 228 20.47 12.38 -13.80
CA TYR A 228 21.05 13.54 -14.50
C TYR A 228 22.23 13.15 -15.34
#